data_202d3b6830b300c4c6ec647bf0892f5e
#
_entry.id   202d3b6830b300c4c6ec647bf0892f5e
#
_cell.length_a   1.000
_cell.length_b   1.000
_cell.length_c   1.000
_cell.angle_alpha   90.00
_cell.angle_beta   90.00
_cell.angle_gamma   90.00
#
_symmetry.space_group_name_H-M   'P 1'
#
loop_
_entity.id
_entity.type
_entity.pdbx_description
1 polymer ?
#
loop_
_entity_poly.entity_id
_entity_poly.type
_entity_poly.pdbx_seq_one_letter_code
_entity_poly.pdbx_strand_id
1 'polypeptide(L)'
;MPLSYSWGPRREANWPPGEAAREVWGHWTGVIDTKEKYEKERYRMAVREWKRMKANGGQECKNCHNFDSMDADKQSDTARDRHAKAKAANTVCIDCHFGIAHNEPDGPGPAELKN
;
A
#
# COMPACT_ATOMS: atom_id res chain seq x y z
N MET A 1 18.86 28.11 -3.65
CA MET A 1 17.60 28.34 -2.95
C MET A 1 17.33 27.17 -2.03
N PRO A 2 17.23 27.39 -0.74
CA PRO A 2 16.86 26.29 0.15
C PRO A 2 15.44 25.89 -0.14
N LEU A 3 15.21 24.60 -0.45
CA LEU A 3 13.88 24.01 -0.49
C LEU A 3 13.31 24.14 0.93
N SER A 4 12.47 25.14 1.14
CA SER A 4 11.66 25.22 2.33
C SER A 4 10.66 24.07 2.30
N TYR A 5 11.03 22.97 2.94
CA TYR A 5 10.07 21.94 3.31
C TYR A 5 9.11 22.59 4.31
N SER A 6 8.03 23.17 3.81
CA SER A 6 6.94 23.52 4.67
C SER A 6 6.29 22.21 5.13
N TRP A 7 6.60 21.83 6.33
CA TRP A 7 5.78 20.89 7.07
C TRP A 7 4.39 21.54 7.20
N GLY A 8 3.51 21.29 6.22
CA GLY A 8 2.11 21.60 6.39
C GLY A 8 1.62 20.98 7.72
N PRO A 9 0.53 21.49 8.31
CA PRO A 9 0.00 20.93 9.54
C PRO A 9 -0.06 19.43 9.33
N ARG A 10 0.63 18.66 10.21
CA ARG A 10 0.51 17.20 10.20
C ARG A 10 -0.97 16.92 10.17
N ARG A 11 -1.49 16.55 9.02
CA ARG A 11 -2.75 15.81 9.00
C ARG A 11 -2.42 14.65 9.91
N GLU A 12 -2.99 14.68 11.09
CA GLU A 12 -2.91 13.56 12.00
C GLU A 12 -3.17 12.37 11.11
N ALA A 13 -2.11 11.61 10.87
CA ALA A 13 -2.25 10.42 10.07
C ALA A 13 -3.37 9.67 10.78
N ASN A 14 -4.51 9.48 10.12
CA ASN A 14 -5.58 8.63 10.60
C ASN A 14 -5.06 7.18 10.56
N TRP A 15 -3.88 7.01 11.15
CA TRP A 15 -3.33 5.74 11.48
C TRP A 15 -4.14 5.27 12.68
N PRO A 16 -5.01 4.29 12.51
CA PRO A 16 -5.72 3.77 13.66
C PRO A 16 -4.66 3.31 14.66
N PRO A 17 -4.61 3.86 15.87
CA PRO A 17 -3.55 3.57 16.84
C PRO A 17 -3.45 2.08 17.19
N GLY A 18 -4.37 1.26 16.68
CA GLY A 18 -4.37 -0.19 16.86
C GLY A 18 -3.50 -1.01 15.90
N GLU A 19 -3.06 -0.47 14.76
CA GLU A 19 -2.33 -1.29 13.78
C GLU A 19 -0.90 -1.59 14.24
N ALA A 20 -0.14 -0.56 14.60
CA ALA A 20 1.21 -0.75 15.16
C ALA A 20 1.18 -1.50 16.51
N ALA A 21 0.16 -1.24 17.34
CA ALA A 21 -0.01 -1.93 18.61
C ALA A 21 -0.23 -3.45 18.43
N ARG A 22 -0.91 -3.88 17.38
CA ARG A 22 -1.10 -5.30 17.07
C ARG A 22 0.21 -6.03 16.75
N GLU A 23 1.11 -5.38 16.03
CA GLU A 23 2.39 -5.99 15.68
C GLU A 23 3.29 -6.10 16.90
N VAL A 24 3.36 -5.05 17.73
CA VAL A 24 4.06 -5.09 19.02
C VAL A 24 3.47 -6.17 19.93
N TRP A 25 2.16 -6.24 20.03
CA TRP A 25 1.47 -7.27 20.80
C TRP A 25 1.75 -8.67 20.26
N GLY A 26 1.72 -8.84 18.94
CA GLY A 26 2.03 -10.11 18.28
C GLY A 26 3.47 -10.57 18.54
N HIS A 27 4.42 -9.64 18.62
CA HIS A 27 5.79 -9.92 19.01
C HIS A 27 5.87 -10.37 20.48
N TRP A 28 5.27 -9.63 21.40
CA TRP A 28 5.28 -9.93 22.83
C TRP A 28 4.56 -11.23 23.18
N THR A 29 3.49 -11.57 22.47
CA THR A 29 2.73 -12.82 22.67
C THR A 29 3.34 -14.01 21.96
N GLY A 30 4.43 -13.81 21.20
CA GLY A 30 5.14 -14.88 20.49
C GLY A 30 4.48 -15.37 19.22
N VAL A 31 3.55 -14.61 18.65
CA VAL A 31 2.90 -14.95 17.36
C VAL A 31 3.83 -14.66 16.19
N ILE A 32 4.62 -13.58 16.25
CA ILE A 32 5.54 -13.15 15.19
C ILE A 32 6.95 -12.84 15.72
N ASP A 33 7.35 -13.45 16.81
CA ASP A 33 8.64 -13.21 17.48
C ASP A 33 9.84 -13.90 16.81
N THR A 34 9.60 -14.81 15.88
CA THR A 34 10.63 -15.46 15.06
C THR A 34 10.38 -15.25 13.58
N LYS A 35 11.44 -15.39 12.77
CA LYS A 35 11.36 -15.27 11.30
C LYS A 35 10.36 -16.28 10.72
N GLU A 36 10.38 -17.51 11.19
CA GLU A 36 9.51 -18.59 10.70
C GLU A 36 8.04 -18.30 11.00
N LYS A 37 7.74 -17.80 12.19
CA LYS A 37 6.39 -17.40 12.56
C LYS A 37 5.93 -16.19 11.76
N TYR A 38 6.80 -15.18 11.58
CA TYR A 38 6.53 -14.03 10.75
C TYR A 38 6.20 -14.45 9.31
N GLU A 39 6.99 -15.34 8.68
CA GLU A 39 6.73 -15.78 7.30
C GLU A 39 5.40 -16.54 7.17
N LYS A 40 4.98 -17.31 8.16
CA LYS A 40 3.65 -17.95 8.19
C LYS A 40 2.50 -16.94 8.23
N GLU A 41 2.67 -15.87 9.00
CA GLU A 41 1.64 -14.86 9.18
C GLU A 41 1.66 -13.78 8.10
N ARG A 42 2.73 -13.71 7.33
CA ARG A 42 3.02 -12.64 6.38
C ARG A 42 1.91 -12.43 5.35
N TYR A 43 1.43 -13.51 4.73
CA TYR A 43 0.31 -13.40 3.77
C TYR A 43 -0.95 -12.85 4.43
N ARG A 44 -1.32 -13.33 5.61
CA ARG A 44 -2.48 -12.85 6.36
C ARG A 44 -2.36 -11.36 6.71
N MET A 45 -1.17 -10.91 7.11
CA MET A 45 -0.90 -9.50 7.38
C MET A 45 -0.99 -8.67 6.11
N ALA A 46 -0.42 -9.12 5.01
CA ALA A 46 -0.50 -8.45 3.71
C ALA A 46 -1.95 -8.31 3.22
N VAL A 47 -2.75 -9.38 3.28
CA VAL A 47 -4.17 -9.34 2.88
C VAL A 47 -4.95 -8.29 3.69
N ARG A 48 -4.70 -8.20 5.00
CA ARG A 48 -5.34 -7.18 5.84
C ARG A 48 -4.99 -5.77 5.39
N GLU A 49 -3.72 -5.50 5.10
CA GLU A 49 -3.26 -4.19 4.64
C GLU A 49 -3.79 -3.86 3.24
N TRP A 50 -3.78 -4.80 2.32
CA TRP A 50 -4.33 -4.60 0.98
C TRP A 50 -5.82 -4.27 1.03
N LYS A 51 -6.61 -4.97 1.87
CA LYS A 51 -8.02 -4.65 2.07
C LYS A 51 -8.23 -3.25 2.64
N ARG A 52 -7.39 -2.85 3.60
CA ARG A 52 -7.42 -1.50 4.16
C ARG A 52 -7.11 -0.43 3.11
N MET A 53 -6.06 -0.63 2.31
CA MET A 53 -5.69 0.27 1.22
C MET A 53 -6.76 0.36 0.14
N LYS A 54 -7.43 -0.74 -0.17
CA LYS A 54 -8.56 -0.75 -1.11
C LYS A 54 -9.74 0.03 -0.54
N ALA A 55 -10.07 -0.17 0.72
CA ALA A 55 -11.19 0.50 1.38
C ALA A 55 -11.03 2.02 1.45
N ASN A 56 -9.81 2.53 1.60
CA ASN A 56 -9.55 3.98 1.60
C ASN A 56 -9.19 4.56 0.21
N GLY A 57 -9.30 3.77 -0.84
CA GLY A 57 -9.03 4.19 -2.22
C GLY A 57 -7.54 4.41 -2.53
N GLY A 58 -6.63 3.81 -1.78
CA GLY A 58 -5.19 3.94 -1.97
C GLY A 58 -4.63 5.29 -1.51
N GLN A 59 -5.18 5.83 -0.43
CA GLN A 59 -4.78 7.13 0.10
C GLN A 59 -3.28 7.21 0.42
N GLU A 60 -2.68 6.13 0.89
CA GLU A 60 -1.25 6.06 1.18
C GLU A 60 -0.39 6.35 -0.05
N CYS A 61 -0.78 5.80 -1.19
CA CYS A 61 -0.09 6.04 -2.46
C CYS A 61 -0.33 7.47 -2.95
N LYS A 62 -1.57 7.93 -2.87
CA LYS A 62 -2.01 9.25 -3.36
C LYS A 62 -1.43 10.42 -2.57
N ASN A 63 -0.96 10.18 -1.36
CA ASN A 63 -0.27 11.21 -0.58
C ASN A 63 1.04 11.70 -1.25
N CYS A 64 1.67 10.82 -2.05
CA CYS A 64 2.91 11.14 -2.76
C CYS A 64 2.74 11.06 -4.29
N HIS A 65 1.82 10.23 -4.79
CA HIS A 65 1.60 10.02 -6.22
C HIS A 65 0.22 10.55 -6.64
N ASN A 66 0.21 11.49 -7.56
CA ASN A 66 -1.01 12.03 -8.16
C ASN A 66 -1.06 11.62 -9.64
N PHE A 67 -2.15 11.02 -10.09
CA PHE A 67 -2.35 10.64 -11.50
C PHE A 67 -2.22 11.85 -12.44
N ASP A 68 -2.71 13.01 -12.03
CA ASP A 68 -2.70 14.20 -12.88
C ASP A 68 -1.29 14.81 -13.03
N SER A 69 -0.38 14.49 -12.14
CA SER A 69 1.03 14.89 -12.22
C SER A 69 1.94 13.85 -12.90
N MET A 70 1.40 12.68 -13.25
CA MET A 70 2.14 11.66 -13.97
C MET A 70 2.25 12.02 -15.45
N ASP A 71 3.49 12.14 -15.91
CA ASP A 71 3.80 12.42 -17.31
C ASP A 71 3.65 11.15 -18.15
N ALA A 72 2.58 11.08 -18.93
CA ALA A 72 2.28 9.93 -19.77
C ALA A 72 3.35 9.72 -20.86
N ASP A 73 4.01 10.77 -21.33
CA ASP A 73 5.00 10.69 -22.40
C ASP A 73 6.33 10.08 -21.92
N LYS A 74 6.55 10.07 -20.60
CA LYS A 74 7.70 9.42 -19.96
C LYS A 74 7.45 7.96 -19.58
N GLN A 75 6.25 7.46 -19.80
CA GLN A 75 5.87 6.08 -19.52
C GLN A 75 6.00 5.22 -20.77
N SER A 76 6.20 3.91 -20.58
CA SER A 76 6.08 2.96 -21.68
C SER A 76 4.62 2.92 -22.19
N ASP A 77 4.42 2.53 -23.43
CA ASP A 77 3.08 2.42 -24.03
C ASP A 77 2.16 1.52 -23.20
N THR A 78 2.69 0.41 -22.70
CA THR A 78 1.93 -0.52 -21.84
C THR A 78 1.54 0.14 -20.51
N ALA A 79 2.44 0.87 -19.87
CA ALA A 79 2.16 1.54 -18.61
C ALA A 79 1.11 2.65 -18.80
N ARG A 80 1.26 3.45 -19.86
CA ARG A 80 0.31 4.50 -20.23
C ARG A 80 -1.10 3.97 -20.44
N ASP A 81 -1.26 2.89 -21.23
CA ASP A 81 -2.55 2.27 -21.49
C ASP A 81 -3.18 1.69 -20.21
N ARG A 82 -2.39 0.99 -19.39
CA ARG A 82 -2.86 0.45 -18.11
C ARG A 82 -3.28 1.54 -17.13
N HIS A 83 -2.52 2.62 -17.01
CA HIS A 83 -2.87 3.75 -16.15
C HIS A 83 -4.12 4.49 -16.61
N ALA A 84 -4.30 4.67 -17.92
CA ALA A 84 -5.53 5.26 -18.47
C ALA A 84 -6.76 4.40 -18.12
N LYS A 85 -6.67 3.08 -18.29
CA LYS A 85 -7.73 2.13 -17.92
C LYS A 85 -8.00 2.11 -16.42
N ALA A 86 -6.95 2.12 -15.60
CA ALA A 86 -7.06 2.16 -14.15
C ALA A 86 -7.76 3.44 -13.66
N LYS A 87 -7.41 4.59 -14.25
CA LYS A 87 -8.07 5.87 -13.96
C LYS A 87 -9.55 5.83 -14.31
N ALA A 88 -9.91 5.33 -15.49
CA ALA A 88 -11.30 5.22 -15.94
C ALA A 88 -12.13 4.26 -15.08
N ALA A 89 -11.54 3.15 -14.64
CA ALA A 89 -12.19 2.14 -13.79
C ALA A 89 -12.10 2.44 -12.29
N ASN A 90 -11.45 3.54 -11.90
CA ASN A 90 -11.15 3.86 -10.50
C ASN A 90 -10.43 2.72 -9.75
N THR A 91 -9.53 2.03 -10.44
CA THR A 91 -8.72 0.93 -9.90
C THR A 91 -7.72 1.48 -8.89
N VAL A 92 -7.58 0.81 -7.77
CA VAL A 92 -6.67 1.23 -6.70
C VAL A 92 -5.23 0.82 -7.05
N CYS A 93 -4.26 1.68 -6.72
CA CYS A 93 -2.85 1.48 -7.07
C CYS A 93 -2.30 0.13 -6.61
N ILE A 94 -2.72 -0.34 -5.42
CA ILE A 94 -2.26 -1.60 -4.83
C ILE A 94 -2.68 -2.84 -5.64
N ASP A 95 -3.72 -2.75 -6.47
CA ASP A 95 -4.16 -3.88 -7.30
C ASP A 95 -3.12 -4.29 -8.35
N CYS A 96 -2.22 -3.36 -8.73
CA CYS A 96 -1.14 -3.61 -9.69
C CYS A 96 0.25 -3.37 -9.10
N HIS A 97 0.37 -2.46 -8.13
CA HIS A 97 1.62 -2.06 -7.49
C HIS A 97 1.74 -2.64 -6.08
N PHE A 98 1.90 -3.94 -5.98
CA PHE A 98 2.20 -4.64 -4.74
C PHE A 98 3.62 -5.22 -4.81
N GLY A 99 4.19 -5.61 -3.68
CA GLY A 99 5.58 -6.09 -3.62
C GLY A 99 6.65 -5.00 -3.82
N ILE A 100 6.30 -3.72 -3.76
CA ILE A 100 7.24 -2.61 -4.01
C ILE A 100 8.18 -2.31 -2.85
N ALA A 101 7.76 -2.59 -1.62
CA ALA A 101 8.56 -2.36 -0.40
C ALA A 101 9.08 -3.66 0.19
N HIS A 102 8.33 -4.73 0.06
CA HIS A 102 8.67 -6.07 0.54
C HIS A 102 8.42 -7.08 -0.57
N ASN A 103 9.14 -8.19 -0.56
CA ASN A 103 8.84 -9.29 -1.47
C ASN A 103 7.40 -9.75 -1.26
N GLU A 104 6.74 -10.12 -2.35
CA GLU A 104 5.37 -10.62 -2.28
C GLU A 104 5.30 -11.88 -1.40
N PRO A 105 4.32 -11.99 -0.51
CA PRO A 105 4.04 -13.24 0.16
C PRO A 105 3.39 -14.23 -0.82
N ASP A 106 3.59 -15.52 -0.61
CA ASP A 106 2.95 -16.56 -1.41
C ASP A 106 1.42 -16.52 -1.24
N GLY A 107 0.69 -16.42 -2.35
CA GLY A 107 -0.77 -16.40 -2.36
C GLY A 107 -1.37 -15.46 -3.41
N PRO A 108 -2.70 -15.41 -3.52
CA PRO A 108 -3.41 -14.50 -4.43
C PRO A 108 -3.08 -13.03 -4.16
N GLY A 109 -2.86 -12.26 -5.24
CA GLY A 109 -2.57 -10.83 -5.15
C GLY A 109 -3.79 -9.97 -4.79
N PRO A 110 -3.59 -8.66 -4.55
CA PRO A 110 -4.66 -7.75 -4.12
C PRO A 110 -5.86 -7.68 -5.06
N ALA A 111 -5.63 -7.74 -6.37
CA ALA A 111 -6.69 -7.69 -7.37
C ALA A 111 -7.62 -8.90 -7.33
N GLU A 112 -7.13 -10.06 -6.87
CA GLU A 112 -7.88 -11.32 -6.78
C GLU A 112 -8.70 -11.44 -5.49
N LEU A 113 -8.44 -10.58 -4.51
CA LEU A 113 -9.15 -10.58 -3.24
C LEU A 113 -10.55 -10.00 -3.44
N LYS A 114 -11.56 -10.82 -3.19
CA LYS A 114 -12.94 -10.35 -3.10
C LYS A 114 -13.12 -9.50 -1.83
N ASN A 115 -13.82 -8.41 -1.99
CA ASN A 115 -14.21 -7.54 -0.88
C ASN A 115 -15.21 -8.25 0.05
#